data_8465aea841692b42fc03269c45c0e040
#
_entry.id   8465aea841692b42fc03269c45c0e040
#
_cell.length_a   1.000
_cell.length_b   1.000
_cell.length_c   1.000
_cell.angle_alpha   90.00
_cell.angle_beta   90.00
_cell.angle_gamma   90.00
#
_symmetry.space_group_name_H-M   'P 1'
#
loop_
_entity.id
_entity.type
_entity.pdbx_description
1 polymer ?
#
loop_
_entity_poly.entity_id
_entity_poly.type
_entity_poly.pdbx_seq_one_letter_code
_entity_poly.pdbx_strand_id
1 'polypeptide(L)'
;MKILVLTQKYSGCGYHRLMLPISFMPKQYGRITDSITEEELAEKKYDIVFVNRVWEKDDLIELRKKYGFKLVVDVDDYWILNHDHLMFDGFNATGFASKLIQHMRAADLVTCTHERLADAIRVHNPNVLITPNAIPYNESQFSGERYQTDAVKLFWAGGITHDQDLKILEGPMKKVSGNIQMVLGGFSDSNETERYYWGRMVNYFTNNGKLPHTIFRGIEVFKYYDLFKYADIMLIPLVKNNFNKYKSNIKILEAAGKAVPVIVSAVHPYLGFPEDVVSYVHNRADWNKHIDNLVNNEDLRNEQGARLHEFCQKHYNFKNINEKRQNAFQALIS
;
A
#
# COMPACT_ATOMS: atom_id res chain seq x y z
N MET A 1 -22.80 12.33 -12.15
CA MET A 1 -21.33 12.30 -12.11
C MET A 1 -20.85 11.10 -12.90
N LYS A 2 -19.98 11.31 -13.91
CA LYS A 2 -19.30 10.25 -14.67
C LYS A 2 -17.79 10.37 -14.44
N ILE A 3 -17.16 9.34 -13.94
CA ILE A 3 -15.73 9.34 -13.61
C ILE A 3 -15.00 8.38 -14.54
N LEU A 4 -13.96 8.85 -15.20
CA LEU A 4 -12.98 8.00 -15.87
C LEU A 4 -11.79 7.79 -14.97
N VAL A 5 -11.48 6.54 -14.64
CA VAL A 5 -10.33 6.15 -13.82
C VAL A 5 -9.23 5.62 -14.72
N LEU A 6 -8.12 6.33 -14.78
CA LEU A 6 -6.93 5.93 -15.53
C LEU A 6 -5.91 5.29 -14.59
N THR A 7 -5.67 4.00 -14.75
CA THR A 7 -4.74 3.27 -13.89
C THR A 7 -4.10 2.10 -14.62
N GLN A 8 -2.89 1.74 -14.21
CA GLN A 8 -2.28 0.48 -14.64
C GLN A 8 -2.99 -0.69 -13.96
N LYS A 9 -3.49 -1.65 -14.72
CA LYS A 9 -4.35 -2.74 -14.25
C LYS A 9 -3.76 -3.60 -13.13
N TYR A 10 -2.44 -3.65 -12.97
CA TYR A 10 -1.76 -4.55 -12.03
C TYR A 10 -0.98 -3.81 -10.95
N SER A 11 -1.17 -2.50 -10.82
CA SER A 11 -0.54 -1.69 -9.78
C SER A 11 -1.28 -1.81 -8.45
N GLY A 12 -0.58 -2.19 -7.38
CA GLY A 12 -1.17 -2.19 -6.02
C GLY A 12 -1.68 -0.80 -5.61
N CYS A 13 -0.92 0.26 -5.94
CA CYS A 13 -1.34 1.64 -5.70
C CYS A 13 -2.61 1.99 -6.47
N GLY A 14 -2.63 1.72 -7.76
CA GLY A 14 -3.82 1.94 -8.60
C GLY A 14 -5.04 1.18 -8.08
N TYR A 15 -4.85 -0.05 -7.61
CA TYR A 15 -5.92 -0.84 -7.03
C TYR A 15 -6.48 -0.19 -5.75
N HIS A 16 -5.66 -0.01 -4.73
CA HIS A 16 -6.11 0.48 -3.43
C HIS A 16 -6.58 1.93 -3.47
N ARG A 17 -5.97 2.75 -4.31
CA ARG A 17 -6.24 4.19 -4.35
C ARG A 17 -7.36 4.59 -5.30
N LEU A 18 -7.51 3.88 -6.42
CA LEU A 18 -8.46 4.22 -7.49
C LEU A 18 -9.52 3.15 -7.68
N MET A 19 -9.10 1.93 -8.07
CA MET A 19 -10.02 0.89 -8.53
C MET A 19 -10.97 0.43 -7.41
N LEU A 20 -10.42 0.09 -6.25
CA LEU A 20 -11.19 -0.38 -5.10
C LEU A 20 -12.22 0.65 -4.62
N PRO A 21 -11.87 1.93 -4.34
CA PRO A 21 -12.85 2.92 -3.96
C PRO A 21 -13.95 3.14 -5.01
N ILE A 22 -13.60 3.21 -6.27
CA ILE A 22 -14.58 3.45 -7.35
C ILE A 22 -15.51 2.25 -7.56
N SER A 23 -15.02 1.01 -7.37
CA SER A 23 -15.86 -0.19 -7.51
C SER A 23 -16.97 -0.29 -6.45
N PHE A 24 -16.83 0.43 -5.35
CA PHE A 24 -17.86 0.56 -4.28
C PHE A 24 -18.76 1.80 -4.44
N MET A 25 -18.56 2.59 -5.48
CA MET A 25 -19.48 3.67 -5.84
C MET A 25 -20.59 3.12 -6.76
N PRO A 26 -21.72 3.85 -6.93
CA PRO A 26 -22.74 3.46 -7.90
C PRO A 26 -22.16 3.24 -9.30
N LYS A 27 -22.50 2.11 -9.94
CA LYS A 27 -21.88 1.64 -11.20
C LYS A 27 -21.87 2.68 -12.34
N GLN A 28 -22.87 3.57 -12.37
CA GLN A 28 -22.95 4.65 -13.36
C GLN A 28 -21.85 5.71 -13.19
N TYR A 29 -21.11 5.71 -12.09
CA TYR A 29 -20.13 6.75 -11.79
C TYR A 29 -18.76 6.45 -12.35
N GLY A 30 -18.38 5.20 -12.60
CA GLY A 30 -16.99 4.93 -12.91
C GLY A 30 -16.74 3.95 -14.06
N ARG A 31 -15.84 4.32 -14.96
CA ARG A 31 -15.16 3.42 -15.87
C ARG A 31 -13.68 3.37 -15.51
N ILE A 32 -13.13 2.16 -15.37
CA ILE A 32 -11.73 1.92 -15.06
C ILE A 32 -11.05 1.39 -16.32
N THR A 33 -9.97 2.06 -16.76
CA THR A 33 -9.24 1.67 -17.96
C THR A 33 -7.75 2.01 -17.84
N ASP A 34 -6.93 1.40 -18.69
CA ASP A 34 -5.50 1.69 -18.87
C ASP A 34 -5.22 2.42 -20.19
N SER A 35 -6.26 2.89 -20.86
CA SER A 35 -6.16 3.63 -22.11
C SER A 35 -7.32 4.62 -22.24
N ILE A 36 -7.13 5.66 -23.00
CA ILE A 36 -8.12 6.68 -23.32
C ILE A 36 -7.98 7.04 -24.80
N THR A 37 -9.09 7.38 -25.45
CA THR A 37 -9.09 7.95 -26.78
C THR A 37 -9.80 9.30 -26.78
N GLU A 38 -9.42 10.19 -27.69
CA GLU A 38 -10.10 11.49 -27.82
C GLU A 38 -11.56 11.34 -28.23
N GLU A 39 -11.84 10.33 -29.04
CA GLU A 39 -13.18 9.98 -29.49
C GLU A 39 -14.08 9.63 -28.29
N GLU A 40 -13.56 8.81 -27.37
CA GLU A 40 -14.25 8.47 -26.13
C GLU A 40 -14.50 9.69 -25.23
N LEU A 41 -13.54 10.60 -25.12
CA LEU A 41 -13.70 11.82 -24.32
C LEU A 41 -14.78 12.73 -24.93
N ALA A 42 -14.81 12.85 -26.25
CA ALA A 42 -15.80 13.65 -26.98
C ALA A 42 -17.22 13.08 -26.83
N GLU A 43 -17.37 11.75 -26.97
CA GLU A 43 -18.68 11.10 -26.93
C GLU A 43 -19.25 10.95 -25.53
N LYS A 44 -18.43 10.50 -24.58
CA LYS A 44 -18.92 10.10 -23.25
C LYS A 44 -19.04 11.24 -22.25
N LYS A 45 -18.37 12.37 -22.49
CA LYS A 45 -18.40 13.57 -21.64
C LYS A 45 -18.25 13.22 -20.15
N TYR A 46 -17.05 12.81 -19.75
CA TYR A 46 -16.72 12.56 -18.36
C TYR A 46 -16.68 13.88 -17.58
N ASP A 47 -17.26 13.87 -16.37
CA ASP A 47 -17.18 15.00 -15.46
C ASP A 47 -15.81 15.06 -14.78
N ILE A 48 -15.23 13.88 -14.46
CA ILE A 48 -13.97 13.74 -13.75
C ILE A 48 -13.08 12.71 -14.46
N VAL A 49 -11.79 13.03 -14.59
CA VAL A 49 -10.72 12.07 -14.88
C VAL A 49 -9.88 11.92 -13.61
N PHE A 50 -9.78 10.68 -13.11
CA PHE A 50 -9.08 10.34 -11.88
C PHE A 50 -7.89 9.44 -12.17
N VAL A 51 -6.68 9.88 -11.80
CA VAL A 51 -5.41 9.21 -12.12
C VAL A 51 -4.54 9.05 -10.88
N ASN A 52 -3.77 7.95 -10.80
CA ASN A 52 -2.75 7.78 -9.77
C ASN A 52 -1.40 8.30 -10.27
N ARG A 53 -0.84 9.28 -9.54
CA ARG A 53 0.45 9.91 -9.81
C ARG A 53 0.53 10.56 -11.20
N VAL A 54 1.24 9.92 -12.14
CA VAL A 54 1.50 10.42 -13.49
C VAL A 54 0.83 9.52 -14.51
N TRP A 55 0.18 10.13 -15.49
CA TRP A 55 -0.27 9.46 -16.70
C TRP A 55 0.67 9.84 -17.84
N GLU A 56 1.33 8.85 -18.45
CA GLU A 56 2.39 9.09 -19.44
C GLU A 56 1.96 8.79 -20.89
N LYS A 57 0.78 8.18 -21.08
CA LYS A 57 0.33 7.78 -22.41
C LYS A 57 -0.24 8.93 -23.23
N ASP A 58 -0.81 9.93 -22.54
CA ASP A 58 -1.48 11.06 -23.17
C ASP A 58 -1.26 12.34 -22.37
N ASP A 59 -1.36 13.51 -23.01
CA ASP A 59 -1.30 14.80 -22.33
C ASP A 59 -2.64 15.15 -21.68
N LEU A 60 -2.84 14.67 -20.45
CA LEU A 60 -4.07 14.93 -19.69
C LEU A 60 -4.33 16.42 -19.43
N ILE A 61 -3.29 17.26 -19.41
CA ILE A 61 -3.43 18.70 -19.16
C ILE A 61 -4.06 19.35 -20.38
N GLU A 62 -3.61 19.01 -21.59
CA GLU A 62 -4.21 19.52 -22.82
C GLU A 62 -5.60 18.91 -23.08
N LEU A 63 -5.77 17.61 -22.83
CA LEU A 63 -7.08 16.95 -22.95
C LEU A 63 -8.11 17.57 -21.99
N ARG A 64 -7.71 17.92 -20.76
CA ARG A 64 -8.57 18.63 -19.83
C ARG A 64 -9.05 19.98 -20.38
N LYS A 65 -8.15 20.77 -20.98
CA LYS A 65 -8.51 22.05 -21.59
C LYS A 65 -9.50 21.87 -22.74
N LYS A 66 -9.28 20.84 -23.55
CA LYS A 66 -10.08 20.55 -24.74
C LYS A 66 -11.48 20.02 -24.41
N TYR A 67 -11.58 19.13 -23.44
CA TYR A 67 -12.83 18.40 -23.14
C TYR A 67 -13.54 18.86 -21.84
N GLY A 68 -12.93 19.73 -21.06
CA GLY A 68 -13.54 20.41 -19.91
C GLY A 68 -13.80 19.53 -18.67
N PHE A 69 -13.23 18.34 -18.56
CA PHE A 69 -13.37 17.51 -17.38
C PHE A 69 -12.55 18.05 -16.18
N LYS A 70 -12.94 17.71 -14.97
CA LYS A 70 -12.14 17.95 -13.76
C LYS A 70 -11.06 16.90 -13.62
N LEU A 71 -9.82 17.31 -13.39
CA LEU A 71 -8.69 16.42 -13.18
C LEU A 71 -8.48 16.19 -11.68
N VAL A 72 -8.55 14.93 -11.25
CA VAL A 72 -8.19 14.52 -9.89
C VAL A 72 -6.94 13.64 -9.95
N VAL A 73 -5.92 14.02 -9.19
CA VAL A 73 -4.65 13.28 -9.11
C VAL A 73 -4.52 12.66 -7.72
N ASP A 74 -4.32 11.36 -7.65
CA ASP A 74 -4.00 10.67 -6.39
C ASP A 74 -2.49 10.55 -6.21
N VAL A 75 -1.99 10.92 -5.04
CA VAL A 75 -0.57 10.83 -4.65
C VAL A 75 -0.49 10.00 -3.38
N ASP A 76 0.07 8.80 -3.46
CA ASP A 76 0.14 7.84 -2.35
C ASP A 76 1.53 7.67 -1.75
N ASP A 77 2.59 8.08 -2.47
CA ASP A 77 3.99 8.10 -2.03
C ASP A 77 4.66 9.43 -2.38
N TYR A 78 5.77 9.73 -1.69
CA TYR A 78 6.61 10.88 -2.01
C TYR A 78 7.32 10.68 -3.36
N TRP A 79 7.54 11.76 -4.08
CA TRP A 79 8.08 11.74 -5.45
C TRP A 79 9.60 11.95 -5.53
N ILE A 80 10.24 12.22 -4.39
CA ILE A 80 11.70 12.33 -4.33
C ILE A 80 12.23 11.08 -3.61
N LEU A 81 12.91 10.24 -4.36
CA LEU A 81 13.52 9.02 -3.85
C LEU A 81 14.87 9.29 -3.20
N ASN A 82 15.26 8.47 -2.25
CA ASN A 82 16.63 8.46 -1.75
C ASN A 82 17.57 7.84 -2.80
N HIS A 83 18.85 8.21 -2.77
CA HIS A 83 19.86 7.73 -3.73
C HIS A 83 20.05 6.20 -3.74
N ASP A 84 19.82 5.55 -2.61
CA ASP A 84 19.93 4.10 -2.45
C ASP A 84 18.64 3.34 -2.81
N HIS A 85 17.60 4.04 -3.25
CA HIS A 85 16.35 3.41 -3.66
C HIS A 85 16.49 2.78 -5.04
N LEU A 86 16.04 1.53 -5.19
CA LEU A 86 16.15 0.74 -6.43
C LEU A 86 15.65 1.48 -7.70
N MET A 87 14.64 2.32 -7.56
CA MET A 87 14.04 3.05 -8.68
C MET A 87 14.63 4.45 -8.89
N PHE A 88 15.67 4.84 -8.14
CA PHE A 88 16.19 6.22 -8.15
C PHE A 88 16.63 6.68 -9.55
N ASP A 89 17.47 5.90 -10.21
CA ASP A 89 18.00 6.26 -11.53
C ASP A 89 16.89 6.31 -12.59
N GLY A 90 15.97 5.34 -12.56
CA GLY A 90 14.82 5.32 -13.48
C GLY A 90 13.88 6.51 -13.32
N PHE A 91 13.58 6.89 -12.08
CA PHE A 91 12.75 8.07 -11.80
C PHE A 91 13.41 9.38 -12.23
N ASN A 92 14.72 9.51 -12.03
CA ASN A 92 15.46 10.69 -12.47
C ASN A 92 15.55 10.75 -14.01
N ALA A 93 15.87 9.63 -14.65
CA ALA A 93 15.97 9.57 -16.12
C ALA A 93 14.65 9.92 -16.83
N THR A 94 13.52 9.54 -16.24
CA THR A 94 12.19 9.84 -16.81
C THR A 94 11.64 11.20 -16.40
N GLY A 95 12.29 11.93 -15.49
CA GLY A 95 11.80 13.20 -14.95
C GLY A 95 10.50 13.04 -14.15
N PHE A 96 10.28 11.87 -13.52
CA PHE A 96 9.03 11.52 -12.84
C PHE A 96 8.57 12.57 -11.84
N ALA A 97 9.48 13.08 -10.99
CA ALA A 97 9.15 14.10 -9.99
C ALA A 97 8.59 15.38 -10.64
N SER A 98 9.23 15.87 -11.71
CA SER A 98 8.77 17.06 -12.42
C SER A 98 7.41 16.85 -13.09
N LYS A 99 7.18 15.69 -13.70
CA LYS A 99 5.90 15.32 -14.29
C LYS A 99 4.79 15.26 -13.24
N LEU A 100 5.05 14.64 -12.10
CA LEU A 100 4.07 14.57 -11.02
C LEU A 100 3.73 15.96 -10.45
N ILE A 101 4.73 16.83 -10.27
CA ILE A 101 4.50 18.22 -9.85
C ILE A 101 3.63 18.96 -10.87
N GLN A 102 3.84 18.77 -12.17
CA GLN A 102 3.00 19.37 -13.20
C GLN A 102 1.55 18.85 -13.14
N HIS A 103 1.36 17.55 -12.95
CA HIS A 103 0.02 16.95 -12.77
C HIS A 103 -0.68 17.50 -11.51
N MET A 104 0.04 17.57 -10.37
CA MET A 104 -0.51 18.16 -9.15
C MET A 104 -0.93 19.63 -9.35
N ARG A 105 -0.11 20.43 -10.02
CA ARG A 105 -0.42 21.86 -10.28
C ARG A 105 -1.62 22.02 -11.22
N ALA A 106 -1.80 21.13 -12.17
CA ALA A 106 -2.91 21.15 -13.11
C ALA A 106 -4.21 20.55 -12.55
N ALA A 107 -4.15 19.78 -11.47
CA ALA A 107 -5.31 19.12 -10.88
C ALA A 107 -6.30 20.11 -10.25
N ASP A 108 -7.60 19.82 -10.39
CA ASP A 108 -8.66 20.53 -9.65
C ASP A 108 -8.68 20.08 -8.18
N LEU A 109 -8.27 18.83 -7.93
CA LEU A 109 -8.13 18.24 -6.60
C LEU A 109 -6.99 17.22 -6.58
N VAL A 110 -6.19 17.23 -5.51
CA VAL A 110 -5.21 16.16 -5.25
C VAL A 110 -5.67 15.35 -4.04
N THR A 111 -5.76 14.02 -4.19
CA THR A 111 -6.03 13.12 -3.07
C THR A 111 -4.74 12.48 -2.56
N CYS A 112 -4.63 12.26 -1.26
CA CYS A 112 -3.45 11.62 -0.65
C CYS A 112 -3.81 10.82 0.61
N THR A 113 -2.82 10.14 1.20
CA THR A 113 -3.05 9.17 2.27
C THR A 113 -3.04 9.76 3.67
N HIS A 114 -2.27 10.81 3.94
CA HIS A 114 -2.09 11.36 5.29
C HIS A 114 -1.57 12.81 5.27
N GLU A 115 -1.64 13.49 6.42
CA GLU A 115 -1.33 14.92 6.57
C GLU A 115 0.09 15.28 6.13
N ARG A 116 1.11 14.52 6.53
CA ARG A 116 2.51 14.80 6.13
C ARG A 116 2.69 14.84 4.61
N LEU A 117 2.02 13.95 3.88
CA LEU A 117 2.05 13.95 2.42
C LEU A 117 1.24 15.12 1.86
N ALA A 118 0.09 15.43 2.49
CA ALA A 118 -0.72 16.59 2.14
C ALA A 118 0.06 17.91 2.27
N ASP A 119 0.85 18.08 3.32
CA ASP A 119 1.69 19.27 3.51
C ASP A 119 2.71 19.43 2.38
N ALA A 120 3.33 18.34 1.96
CA ALA A 120 4.26 18.36 0.81
C ALA A 120 3.53 18.71 -0.51
N ILE A 121 2.29 18.23 -0.70
CA ILE A 121 1.48 18.48 -1.89
C ILE A 121 0.97 19.92 -1.91
N ARG A 122 0.57 20.52 -0.79
CA ARG A 122 0.02 21.88 -0.69
C ARG A 122 0.96 22.95 -1.22
N VAL A 123 2.26 22.69 -1.25
CA VAL A 123 3.26 23.57 -1.89
C VAL A 123 3.02 23.70 -3.42
N HIS A 124 2.38 22.69 -4.02
CA HIS A 124 2.12 22.63 -5.46
C HIS A 124 0.66 22.85 -5.82
N ASN A 125 -0.26 22.41 -4.95
CA ASN A 125 -1.71 22.58 -5.13
C ASN A 125 -2.39 22.73 -3.75
N PRO A 126 -3.11 23.85 -3.48
CA PRO A 126 -3.79 24.04 -2.20
C PRO A 126 -5.01 23.13 -2.00
N ASN A 127 -5.59 22.63 -3.09
CA ASN A 127 -6.80 21.79 -3.07
C ASN A 127 -6.43 20.33 -2.79
N VAL A 128 -6.20 19.98 -1.55
CA VAL A 128 -5.80 18.64 -1.12
C VAL A 128 -6.88 17.99 -0.25
N LEU A 129 -7.25 16.77 -0.61
CA LEU A 129 -8.15 15.92 0.18
C LEU A 129 -7.40 14.72 0.75
N ILE A 130 -7.37 14.60 2.06
CA ILE A 130 -6.82 13.41 2.71
C ILE A 130 -7.91 12.31 2.72
N THR A 131 -7.61 11.23 2.00
CA THR A 131 -8.35 9.97 1.98
C THR A 131 -7.40 8.85 2.38
N PRO A 132 -7.27 8.52 3.68
CA PRO A 132 -6.41 7.43 4.13
C PRO A 132 -6.67 6.13 3.35
N ASN A 133 -5.71 5.24 3.29
CA ASN A 133 -6.00 3.89 2.85
C ASN A 133 -7.04 3.26 3.76
N ALA A 134 -7.89 2.43 3.19
CA ALA A 134 -8.91 1.67 3.91
C ALA A 134 -9.20 0.36 3.18
N ILE A 135 -9.61 -0.63 3.93
CA ILE A 135 -9.91 -1.97 3.45
C ILE A 135 -11.38 -2.27 3.76
N PRO A 136 -12.19 -2.72 2.78
CA PRO A 136 -13.55 -3.16 3.03
C PRO A 136 -13.53 -4.58 3.61
N TYR A 137 -13.29 -4.69 4.92
CA TYR A 137 -13.17 -5.97 5.61
C TYR A 137 -14.41 -6.83 5.41
N ASN A 138 -14.20 -8.12 5.20
CA ASN A 138 -15.21 -9.13 4.92
C ASN A 138 -15.94 -8.99 3.57
N GLU A 139 -15.42 -8.14 2.67
CA GLU A 139 -15.99 -7.97 1.32
C GLU A 139 -14.97 -8.35 0.23
N SER A 140 -15.44 -8.92 -0.87
CA SER A 140 -14.61 -9.31 -2.03
C SER A 140 -13.41 -10.18 -1.63
N GLN A 141 -12.20 -9.86 -2.13
CA GLN A 141 -10.97 -10.57 -1.76
C GLN A 141 -10.61 -10.47 -0.27
N PHE A 142 -11.15 -9.49 0.46
CA PHE A 142 -10.85 -9.25 1.88
C PHE A 142 -11.66 -10.15 2.83
N SER A 143 -12.44 -11.07 2.30
CA SER A 143 -13.20 -12.09 3.04
C SER A 143 -12.37 -13.36 3.29
N GLY A 144 -12.99 -14.31 4.02
CA GLY A 144 -12.44 -15.64 4.30
C GLY A 144 -11.53 -15.70 5.52
N GLU A 145 -11.31 -16.90 6.03
CA GLU A 145 -10.57 -17.16 7.26
C GLU A 145 -9.09 -17.43 7.02
N ARG A 146 -8.30 -17.38 8.10
CA ARG A 146 -6.89 -17.79 8.10
C ARG A 146 -6.77 -19.31 8.11
N TYR A 147 -5.73 -19.84 7.47
CA TYR A 147 -5.40 -21.26 7.57
C TYR A 147 -4.71 -21.53 8.91
N GLN A 148 -5.27 -22.42 9.69
CA GLN A 148 -4.70 -22.90 10.94
C GLN A 148 -3.66 -24.00 10.66
N THR A 149 -2.52 -23.95 11.35
CA THR A 149 -1.46 -24.97 11.31
C THR A 149 -0.80 -25.03 12.68
N ASP A 150 -0.07 -26.11 12.96
CA ASP A 150 0.66 -26.26 14.23
C ASP A 150 1.82 -25.26 14.35
N ALA A 151 2.42 -24.87 13.24
CA ALA A 151 3.51 -23.88 13.22
C ALA A 151 2.97 -22.46 13.11
N VAL A 152 3.53 -21.54 13.90
CA VAL A 152 3.20 -20.10 13.83
C VAL A 152 3.85 -19.48 12.61
N LYS A 153 3.05 -18.91 11.72
CA LYS A 153 3.49 -18.33 10.45
C LYS A 153 3.88 -16.85 10.61
N LEU A 154 5.19 -16.58 10.48
CA LEU A 154 5.73 -15.23 10.39
C LEU A 154 5.67 -14.78 8.94
N PHE A 155 4.85 -13.79 8.65
CA PHE A 155 4.46 -13.39 7.31
C PHE A 155 5.06 -12.03 6.90
N TRP A 156 5.46 -11.93 5.64
CA TRP A 156 5.74 -10.69 4.95
C TRP A 156 5.33 -10.79 3.47
N ALA A 157 4.78 -9.72 2.92
CA ALA A 157 4.49 -9.64 1.48
C ALA A 157 4.80 -8.24 0.92
N GLY A 158 5.28 -8.22 -0.32
CA GLY A 158 5.65 -6.97 -1.00
C GLY A 158 6.45 -7.20 -2.28
N GLY A 159 7.17 -6.18 -2.74
CA GLY A 159 8.03 -6.22 -3.93
C GLY A 159 9.50 -5.93 -3.60
N ILE A 160 10.36 -6.05 -4.61
CA ILE A 160 11.83 -5.90 -4.49
C ILE A 160 12.28 -4.52 -4.01
N THR A 161 11.47 -3.49 -4.14
CA THR A 161 11.75 -2.15 -3.63
C THR A 161 11.88 -2.09 -2.09
N HIS A 162 11.51 -3.18 -1.40
CA HIS A 162 11.64 -3.35 0.05
C HIS A 162 12.89 -4.13 0.47
N ASP A 163 13.88 -4.35 -0.42
CA ASP A 163 15.11 -5.07 -0.09
C ASP A 163 15.81 -4.49 1.16
N GLN A 164 15.98 -3.16 1.20
CA GLN A 164 16.63 -2.50 2.34
C GLN A 164 15.79 -2.59 3.63
N ASP A 165 14.48 -2.63 3.51
CA ASP A 165 13.58 -2.78 4.65
C ASP A 165 13.71 -4.20 5.24
N LEU A 166 13.68 -5.24 4.40
CA LEU A 166 13.84 -6.63 4.86
C LEU A 166 15.24 -6.90 5.43
N LYS A 167 16.28 -6.22 4.97
CA LYS A 167 17.62 -6.35 5.51
C LYS A 167 17.70 -6.05 7.01
N ILE A 168 16.79 -5.24 7.55
CA ILE A 168 16.66 -5.01 9.00
C ILE A 168 16.50 -6.33 9.77
N LEU A 169 15.83 -7.31 9.19
CA LEU A 169 15.53 -8.61 9.80
C LEU A 169 16.68 -9.61 9.73
N GLU A 170 17.72 -9.40 8.91
CA GLU A 170 18.83 -10.35 8.72
C GLU A 170 19.44 -10.85 10.03
N GLY A 171 19.66 -9.95 10.97
CA GLY A 171 20.24 -10.34 12.25
C GLY A 171 19.25 -10.92 13.26
N PRO A 172 18.08 -10.29 13.43
CA PRO A 172 17.01 -10.85 14.26
C PRO A 172 16.64 -12.29 13.87
N MET A 173 16.51 -12.60 12.58
CA MET A 173 16.14 -13.96 12.13
C MET A 173 17.14 -15.04 12.50
N LYS A 174 18.39 -14.70 12.80
CA LYS A 174 19.40 -15.67 13.31
C LYS A 174 19.09 -16.20 14.71
N LYS A 175 18.22 -15.51 15.45
CA LYS A 175 17.86 -15.82 16.84
C LYS A 175 16.44 -16.35 17.00
N VAL A 176 15.65 -16.32 15.93
CA VAL A 176 14.28 -16.84 15.95
C VAL A 176 14.31 -18.35 16.08
N SER A 177 13.49 -18.90 16.98
CA SER A 177 13.38 -20.33 17.25
C SER A 177 11.92 -20.68 17.61
N GLY A 178 11.64 -21.97 17.75
CA GLY A 178 10.32 -22.47 18.06
C GLY A 178 9.65 -23.16 16.86
N ASN A 179 8.39 -23.54 17.01
CA ASN A 179 7.59 -24.14 15.95
C ASN A 179 7.03 -23.05 15.03
N ILE A 180 7.88 -22.56 14.13
CA ILE A 180 7.58 -21.44 13.23
C ILE A 180 7.73 -21.82 11.76
N GLN A 181 7.06 -21.07 10.91
CA GLN A 181 7.24 -21.08 9.45
C GLN A 181 7.33 -19.65 8.93
N MET A 182 8.37 -19.39 8.13
CA MET A 182 8.50 -18.10 7.44
C MET A 182 7.66 -18.12 6.16
N VAL A 183 6.85 -17.10 5.93
CA VAL A 183 5.99 -17.01 4.74
C VAL A 183 6.24 -15.70 4.02
N LEU A 184 6.74 -15.78 2.77
CA LEU A 184 6.96 -14.62 1.90
C LEU A 184 5.99 -14.64 0.74
N GLY A 185 5.37 -13.49 0.47
CA GLY A 185 4.49 -13.29 -0.68
C GLY A 185 5.00 -12.23 -1.64
N GLY A 186 4.78 -12.45 -2.94
CA GLY A 186 5.13 -11.48 -3.99
C GLY A 186 6.36 -11.83 -4.82
N PHE A 187 6.96 -13.02 -4.60
CA PHE A 187 8.17 -13.47 -5.30
C PHE A 187 8.02 -13.41 -6.81
N SER A 188 9.06 -12.91 -7.47
CA SER A 188 9.21 -12.93 -8.92
C SER A 188 10.67 -13.24 -9.30
N ASP A 189 10.84 -13.97 -10.37
CA ASP A 189 12.13 -14.30 -10.99
C ASP A 189 12.12 -13.97 -12.50
N SER A 190 11.25 -13.02 -12.90
CA SER A 190 10.99 -12.69 -14.30
C SER A 190 12.20 -12.14 -15.04
N ASN A 191 13.16 -11.56 -14.34
CA ASN A 191 14.40 -11.01 -14.87
C ASN A 191 15.54 -11.11 -13.84
N GLU A 192 16.78 -10.76 -14.24
CA GLU A 192 17.95 -10.83 -13.37
C GLU A 192 17.88 -9.94 -12.14
N THR A 193 17.36 -8.74 -12.28
CA THR A 193 17.17 -7.80 -11.18
C THR A 193 16.23 -8.38 -10.13
N GLU A 194 15.10 -8.92 -10.54
CA GLU A 194 14.16 -9.56 -9.65
C GLU A 194 14.78 -10.78 -8.95
N ARG A 195 15.42 -11.68 -9.68
CA ARG A 195 16.13 -12.84 -9.10
C ARG A 195 17.15 -12.43 -8.06
N TYR A 196 17.95 -11.40 -8.34
CA TYR A 196 18.98 -10.91 -7.43
C TYR A 196 18.40 -10.38 -6.13
N TYR A 197 17.45 -9.45 -6.22
CA TYR A 197 16.86 -8.83 -5.02
C TYR A 197 16.00 -9.81 -4.22
N TRP A 198 15.19 -10.63 -4.87
CA TRP A 198 14.42 -11.66 -4.18
C TRP A 198 15.31 -12.69 -3.49
N GLY A 199 16.40 -13.11 -4.10
CA GLY A 199 17.37 -14.01 -3.46
C GLY A 199 17.91 -13.44 -2.15
N ARG A 200 18.25 -12.15 -2.12
CA ARG A 200 18.67 -11.45 -0.89
C ARG A 200 17.54 -11.38 0.15
N MET A 201 16.36 -10.96 -0.26
CA MET A 201 15.22 -10.80 0.64
C MET A 201 14.81 -12.14 1.28
N VAL A 202 14.80 -13.21 0.51
CA VAL A 202 14.61 -14.58 1.04
C VAL A 202 15.68 -14.91 2.08
N ASN A 203 16.95 -14.66 1.78
CA ASN A 203 18.05 -14.92 2.71
C ASN A 203 17.91 -14.13 4.03
N TYR A 204 17.56 -12.85 3.96
CA TYR A 204 17.37 -12.03 5.16
C TYR A 204 16.23 -12.55 6.03
N PHE A 205 15.10 -12.91 5.43
CA PHE A 205 13.90 -13.33 6.12
C PHE A 205 13.95 -14.76 6.63
N THR A 206 14.66 -15.66 5.95
CA THR A 206 14.71 -17.09 6.29
C THR A 206 16.02 -17.51 6.98
N ASN A 207 16.87 -16.56 7.38
CA ASN A 207 18.22 -16.86 7.90
C ASN A 207 19.02 -17.74 6.93
N ASN A 208 19.14 -17.30 5.68
CA ASN A 208 19.82 -18.05 4.60
C ASN A 208 19.22 -19.45 4.38
N GLY A 209 17.92 -19.57 4.40
CA GLY A 209 17.20 -20.83 4.18
C GLY A 209 17.19 -21.80 5.38
N LYS A 210 17.75 -21.42 6.54
CA LYS A 210 17.81 -22.28 7.72
C LYS A 210 16.48 -22.41 8.46
N LEU A 211 15.61 -21.41 8.37
CA LEU A 211 14.28 -21.46 8.95
C LEU A 211 13.31 -22.12 7.97
N PRO A 212 12.37 -22.95 8.45
CA PRO A 212 11.31 -23.50 7.61
C PRO A 212 10.56 -22.36 6.90
N HIS A 213 10.36 -22.48 5.59
CA HIS A 213 9.76 -21.39 4.84
C HIS A 213 8.91 -21.82 3.64
N THR A 214 7.97 -20.97 3.30
CA THR A 214 7.18 -21.05 2.06
C THR A 214 7.27 -19.70 1.34
N ILE A 215 7.46 -19.76 0.02
CA ILE A 215 7.56 -18.58 -0.83
C ILE A 215 6.43 -18.66 -1.85
N PHE A 216 5.55 -17.66 -1.83
CA PHE A 216 4.48 -17.51 -2.81
C PHE A 216 4.90 -16.53 -3.90
N ARG A 217 4.68 -16.91 -5.16
CA ARG A 217 4.84 -16.01 -6.29
C ARG A 217 3.91 -14.80 -6.18
N GLY A 218 4.29 -13.71 -6.84
CA GLY A 218 3.39 -12.59 -7.06
C GLY A 218 2.11 -13.05 -7.76
N ILE A 219 0.98 -12.63 -7.24
CA ILE A 219 -0.34 -12.93 -7.79
C ILE A 219 -1.05 -11.63 -8.17
N GLU A 220 -2.09 -11.77 -8.96
CA GLU A 220 -2.90 -10.63 -9.39
C GLU A 220 -3.39 -9.80 -8.20
N VAL A 221 -3.40 -8.49 -8.34
CA VAL A 221 -3.78 -7.55 -7.28
C VAL A 221 -5.19 -7.81 -6.71
N PHE A 222 -6.09 -8.37 -7.52
CA PHE A 222 -7.45 -8.75 -7.10
C PHE A 222 -7.52 -10.01 -6.22
N LYS A 223 -6.42 -10.74 -6.10
CA LYS A 223 -6.27 -11.95 -5.27
C LYS A 223 -5.15 -11.82 -4.25
N TYR A 224 -4.42 -10.70 -4.28
CA TYR A 224 -3.24 -10.47 -3.43
C TYR A 224 -3.52 -10.74 -1.95
N TYR A 225 -4.72 -10.39 -1.50
CA TYR A 225 -5.11 -10.55 -0.11
C TYR A 225 -5.28 -12.02 0.33
N ASP A 226 -5.39 -12.97 -0.62
CA ASP A 226 -5.40 -14.40 -0.31
C ASP A 226 -4.11 -14.86 0.39
N LEU A 227 -2.99 -14.18 0.18
CA LEU A 227 -1.73 -14.48 0.87
C LEU A 227 -1.82 -14.27 2.38
N PHE A 228 -2.68 -13.37 2.85
CA PHE A 228 -2.87 -13.10 4.29
C PHE A 228 -3.56 -14.24 5.04
N LYS A 229 -4.15 -15.21 4.33
CA LYS A 229 -4.66 -16.45 4.94
C LYS A 229 -3.54 -17.28 5.58
N TYR A 230 -2.29 -17.07 5.16
CA TYR A 230 -1.09 -17.75 5.68
C TYR A 230 -0.33 -16.89 6.70
N ALA A 231 -0.96 -15.92 7.34
CA ALA A 231 -0.31 -15.03 8.30
C ALA A 231 -0.83 -15.26 9.72
N ASP A 232 0.06 -15.53 10.68
CA ASP A 232 -0.26 -15.52 12.12
C ASP A 232 0.35 -14.30 12.82
N ILE A 233 1.52 -13.83 12.35
CA ILE A 233 2.17 -12.58 12.79
C ILE A 233 2.76 -11.93 11.54
N MET A 234 2.48 -10.65 11.31
CA MET A 234 3.08 -9.92 10.19
C MET A 234 4.26 -9.06 10.65
N LEU A 235 5.41 -9.23 10.00
CA LEU A 235 6.59 -8.40 10.23
C LEU A 235 6.62 -7.26 9.22
N ILE A 236 6.67 -6.01 9.69
CA ILE A 236 6.65 -4.82 8.84
C ILE A 236 7.89 -3.96 9.11
N PRO A 237 9.08 -4.41 8.67
CA PRO A 237 10.27 -3.59 8.75
C PRO A 237 10.19 -2.42 7.77
N LEU A 238 10.68 -1.27 8.20
CA LEU A 238 10.79 -0.08 7.37
C LEU A 238 12.00 0.75 7.80
N VAL A 239 12.88 1.06 6.87
CA VAL A 239 14.05 1.92 7.10
C VAL A 239 13.60 3.35 7.37
N LYS A 240 14.17 3.97 8.40
CA LYS A 240 13.95 5.39 8.70
C LYS A 240 14.74 6.26 7.72
N ASN A 241 14.07 6.82 6.74
CA ASN A 241 14.66 7.75 5.76
C ASN A 241 13.65 8.81 5.29
N ASN A 242 14.11 9.74 4.44
CA ASN A 242 13.29 10.85 3.97
C ASN A 242 12.14 10.41 3.05
N PHE A 243 12.30 9.36 2.28
CA PHE A 243 11.24 8.83 1.42
C PHE A 243 10.20 8.06 2.24
N ASN A 244 10.65 7.11 3.07
CA ASN A 244 9.78 6.22 3.81
C ASN A 244 8.85 6.92 4.83
N LYS A 245 9.21 8.11 5.32
CA LYS A 245 8.33 8.89 6.22
C LYS A 245 7.03 9.38 5.56
N TYR A 246 6.93 9.29 4.23
CA TYR A 246 5.73 9.64 3.46
C TYR A 246 4.95 8.43 2.97
N LYS A 247 5.41 7.20 3.24
CA LYS A 247 4.65 5.99 2.93
C LYS A 247 3.35 5.92 3.73
N SER A 248 2.45 5.05 3.31
CA SER A 248 1.21 4.80 4.03
C SER A 248 1.30 3.58 4.95
N ASN A 249 0.31 3.42 5.82
CA ASN A 249 0.17 2.31 6.76
C ASN A 249 -0.61 1.12 6.18
N ILE A 250 -0.71 0.99 4.87
CA ILE A 250 -1.55 -0.02 4.21
C ILE A 250 -1.28 -1.45 4.71
N LYS A 251 -0.02 -1.83 4.94
CA LYS A 251 0.35 -3.17 5.43
C LYS A 251 -0.27 -3.50 6.80
N ILE A 252 -0.38 -2.50 7.68
CA ILE A 252 -1.06 -2.67 8.97
C ILE A 252 -2.55 -2.90 8.77
N LEU A 253 -3.18 -2.14 7.86
CA LEU A 253 -4.61 -2.28 7.55
C LEU A 253 -4.91 -3.63 6.90
N GLU A 254 -4.02 -4.11 6.03
CA GLU A 254 -4.15 -5.44 5.42
C GLU A 254 -4.07 -6.55 6.49
N ALA A 255 -3.12 -6.49 7.40
CA ALA A 255 -3.01 -7.43 8.51
C ALA A 255 -4.25 -7.41 9.42
N ALA A 256 -4.74 -6.19 9.73
CA ALA A 256 -5.93 -5.98 10.54
C ALA A 256 -7.17 -6.70 9.99
N GLY A 257 -7.35 -6.77 8.69
CA GLY A 257 -8.51 -7.43 8.08
C GLY A 257 -8.59 -8.93 8.34
N LYS A 258 -7.49 -9.56 8.72
CA LYS A 258 -7.44 -10.97 9.16
C LYS A 258 -7.18 -11.12 10.67
N ALA A 259 -7.31 -10.06 11.44
CA ALA A 259 -6.93 -10.02 12.85
C ALA A 259 -5.52 -10.59 13.09
N VAL A 260 -4.57 -10.24 12.22
CA VAL A 260 -3.17 -10.64 12.32
C VAL A 260 -2.41 -9.55 13.08
N PRO A 261 -1.81 -9.84 14.25
CA PRO A 261 -0.98 -8.88 14.95
C PRO A 261 0.26 -8.53 14.14
N VAL A 262 0.74 -7.31 14.33
CA VAL A 262 1.86 -6.76 13.57
C VAL A 262 3.03 -6.36 14.46
N ILE A 263 4.25 -6.64 14.00
CA ILE A 263 5.48 -6.12 14.58
C ILE A 263 6.06 -5.14 13.55
N VAL A 264 6.18 -3.87 13.93
CA VAL A 264 6.50 -2.79 13.00
C VAL A 264 7.69 -1.95 13.45
N SER A 265 8.50 -1.47 12.53
CA SER A 265 9.49 -0.44 12.84
C SER A 265 8.82 0.80 13.43
N ALA A 266 9.34 1.36 14.53
CA ALA A 266 8.82 2.58 15.15
C ALA A 266 9.19 3.83 14.33
N VAL A 267 8.66 3.92 13.13
CA VAL A 267 8.91 5.01 12.17
C VAL A 267 7.58 5.47 11.57
N HIS A 268 7.54 6.73 11.11
CA HIS A 268 6.43 7.16 10.29
C HIS A 268 6.44 6.33 8.96
N PRO A 269 5.32 5.80 8.52
CA PRO A 269 3.91 6.12 8.78
C PRO A 269 3.22 5.24 9.86
N TYR A 270 3.95 4.39 10.55
CA TYR A 270 3.34 3.42 11.49
C TYR A 270 3.07 3.99 12.88
N LEU A 271 3.68 5.13 13.21
CA LEU A 271 3.42 5.82 14.48
C LEU A 271 1.98 6.33 14.55
N GLY A 272 1.41 6.29 15.76
CA GLY A 272 0.04 6.76 16.03
C GLY A 272 -0.98 5.66 16.29
N PHE A 273 -0.60 4.39 16.13
CA PHE A 273 -1.37 3.28 16.69
C PHE A 273 -1.05 3.11 18.18
N PRO A 274 -2.03 2.72 19.02
CA PRO A 274 -1.75 2.38 20.43
C PRO A 274 -0.75 1.23 20.56
N GLU A 275 0.08 1.24 21.61
CA GLU A 275 1.10 0.20 21.84
C GLU A 275 0.51 -1.19 22.19
N ASP A 276 -0.72 -1.25 22.64
CA ASP A 276 -1.45 -2.49 22.86
C ASP A 276 -2.10 -3.05 21.58
N VAL A 277 -2.08 -2.26 20.51
CA VAL A 277 -2.62 -2.62 19.19
C VAL A 277 -1.50 -3.09 18.24
N VAL A 278 -0.32 -2.45 18.29
CA VAL A 278 0.83 -2.82 17.47
C VAL A 278 2.10 -2.97 18.32
N SER A 279 2.97 -3.92 17.95
CA SER A 279 4.28 -4.11 18.59
C SER A 279 5.33 -3.24 17.91
N TYR A 280 5.75 -2.15 18.56
CA TYR A 280 6.76 -1.24 18.00
C TYR A 280 8.19 -1.71 18.25
N VAL A 281 9.00 -1.67 17.21
CA VAL A 281 10.44 -1.94 17.25
C VAL A 281 11.20 -0.63 17.20
N HIS A 282 11.83 -0.25 18.32
CA HIS A 282 12.66 0.93 18.44
C HIS A 282 14.14 0.62 18.20
N ASN A 283 14.55 -0.62 18.46
CA ASN A 283 15.90 -1.12 18.28
C ASN A 283 15.91 -2.58 17.80
N ARG A 284 17.07 -3.07 17.40
CA ARG A 284 17.21 -4.42 16.81
C ARG A 284 16.76 -5.55 17.74
N ALA A 285 16.93 -5.41 19.06
CA ALA A 285 16.59 -6.46 20.02
C ALA A 285 15.07 -6.61 20.18
N ASP A 286 14.30 -5.55 19.94
CA ASP A 286 12.85 -5.57 20.08
C ASP A 286 12.19 -6.54 19.09
N TRP A 287 12.79 -6.76 17.90
CA TRP A 287 12.29 -7.76 16.95
C TRP A 287 12.16 -9.13 17.60
N ASN A 288 13.25 -9.64 18.19
CA ASN A 288 13.22 -10.95 18.82
C ASN A 288 12.28 -10.98 20.02
N LYS A 289 12.31 -9.95 20.88
CA LYS A 289 11.40 -9.83 22.02
C LYS A 289 9.94 -9.97 21.63
N HIS A 290 9.50 -9.21 20.61
CA HIS A 290 8.11 -9.25 20.16
C HIS A 290 7.77 -10.54 19.43
N ILE A 291 8.69 -11.07 18.59
CA ILE A 291 8.49 -12.35 17.93
C ILE A 291 8.33 -13.46 18.97
N ASP A 292 9.24 -13.57 19.94
CA ASP A 292 9.19 -14.60 20.98
C ASP A 292 7.89 -14.50 21.79
N ASN A 293 7.47 -13.28 22.18
CA ASN A 293 6.23 -13.08 22.90
C ASN A 293 5.01 -13.55 22.11
N LEU A 294 4.90 -13.18 20.85
CA LEU A 294 3.71 -13.53 20.03
C LEU A 294 3.75 -14.97 19.53
N VAL A 295 4.93 -15.57 19.34
CA VAL A 295 5.06 -16.99 18.95
C VAL A 295 4.65 -17.89 20.11
N ASN A 296 5.14 -17.61 21.33
CA ASN A 296 4.96 -18.46 22.48
C ASN A 296 3.65 -18.21 23.27
N ASN A 297 2.90 -17.17 22.94
CA ASN A 297 1.65 -16.83 23.62
C ASN A 297 0.52 -16.63 22.60
N GLU A 298 -0.29 -17.67 22.42
CA GLU A 298 -1.40 -17.70 21.49
C GLU A 298 -2.51 -16.72 21.88
N ASP A 299 -2.82 -16.62 23.17
CA ASP A 299 -3.87 -15.72 23.66
C ASP A 299 -3.47 -14.26 23.39
N LEU A 300 -2.24 -13.87 23.70
CA LEU A 300 -1.72 -12.53 23.40
C LEU A 300 -1.76 -12.24 21.90
N ARG A 301 -1.35 -13.22 21.08
CA ARG A 301 -1.36 -13.11 19.62
C ARG A 301 -2.77 -12.84 19.08
N ASN A 302 -3.74 -13.61 19.54
CA ASN A 302 -5.14 -13.49 19.13
C ASN A 302 -5.77 -12.18 19.65
N GLU A 303 -5.51 -11.81 20.90
CA GLU A 303 -6.01 -10.59 21.51
C GLU A 303 -5.48 -9.34 20.81
N GLN A 304 -4.18 -9.27 20.54
CA GLN A 304 -3.57 -8.14 19.84
C GLN A 304 -4.09 -8.02 18.40
N GLY A 305 -4.27 -9.15 17.71
CA GLY A 305 -4.87 -9.18 16.37
C GLY A 305 -6.31 -8.67 16.37
N ALA A 306 -7.12 -9.09 17.36
CA ALA A 306 -8.50 -8.63 17.50
C ALA A 306 -8.58 -7.12 17.78
N ARG A 307 -7.74 -6.60 18.69
CA ARG A 307 -7.66 -5.15 18.99
C ARG A 307 -7.23 -4.36 17.76
N LEU A 308 -6.27 -4.87 16.98
CA LEU A 308 -5.84 -4.24 15.74
C LEU A 308 -6.99 -4.16 14.72
N HIS A 309 -7.74 -5.25 14.55
CA HIS A 309 -8.92 -5.30 13.69
C HIS A 309 -9.96 -4.26 14.10
N GLU A 310 -10.34 -4.24 15.37
CA GLU A 310 -11.33 -3.30 15.92
C GLU A 310 -10.87 -1.84 15.76
N PHE A 311 -9.62 -1.55 16.09
CA PHE A 311 -9.04 -0.21 15.94
C PHE A 311 -9.11 0.26 14.47
N CYS A 312 -8.69 -0.59 13.54
CA CYS A 312 -8.69 -0.25 12.12
C CYS A 312 -10.11 -0.12 11.56
N GLN A 313 -11.05 -0.97 11.96
CA GLN A 313 -12.45 -0.88 11.58
C GLN A 313 -13.08 0.44 12.01
N LYS A 314 -12.73 0.94 13.19
CA LYS A 314 -13.22 2.20 13.75
C LYS A 314 -12.56 3.42 13.09
N HIS A 315 -11.24 3.45 12.95
CA HIS A 315 -10.49 4.64 12.55
C HIS A 315 -10.20 4.72 11.05
N TYR A 316 -10.22 3.59 10.33
CA TYR A 316 -9.99 3.48 8.90
C TYR A 316 -11.21 2.88 8.18
N ASN A 317 -12.42 3.29 8.59
CA ASN A 317 -13.66 2.78 8.04
C ASN A 317 -13.76 3.09 6.54
N PHE A 318 -13.79 2.04 5.73
CA PHE A 318 -13.77 2.15 4.27
C PHE A 318 -14.96 2.93 3.73
N LYS A 319 -16.16 2.66 4.23
CA LYS A 319 -17.39 3.34 3.79
C LYS A 319 -17.31 4.83 4.02
N ASN A 320 -16.96 5.25 5.24
CA ASN A 320 -16.89 6.68 5.61
C ASN A 320 -15.81 7.42 4.77
N ILE A 321 -14.64 6.78 4.57
CA ILE A 321 -13.56 7.37 3.77
C ILE A 321 -13.99 7.48 2.30
N ASN A 322 -14.71 6.49 1.78
CA ASN A 322 -15.18 6.51 0.40
C ASN A 322 -16.33 7.50 0.18
N GLU A 323 -17.24 7.65 1.14
CA GLU A 323 -18.26 8.69 1.14
C GLU A 323 -17.64 10.10 1.13
N LYS A 324 -16.61 10.34 1.95
CA LYS A 324 -15.85 11.60 1.93
C LYS A 324 -15.27 11.90 0.54
N ARG A 325 -14.68 10.88 -0.12
CA ARG A 325 -14.18 11.01 -1.49
C ARG A 325 -15.29 11.33 -2.49
N GLN A 326 -16.40 10.61 -2.44
CA GLN A 326 -17.55 10.82 -3.32
C GLN A 326 -18.12 12.23 -3.18
N ASN A 327 -18.30 12.71 -1.95
CA ASN A 327 -18.81 14.06 -1.69
C ASN A 327 -17.89 15.15 -2.23
N ALA A 328 -16.56 14.97 -2.08
CA ALA A 328 -15.59 15.90 -2.65
C ALA A 328 -15.63 15.91 -4.18
N PHE A 329 -15.78 14.74 -4.81
CA PHE A 329 -15.91 14.65 -6.27
C PHE A 329 -17.20 15.29 -6.77
N GLN A 330 -18.32 15.15 -6.06
CA GLN A 330 -19.54 15.84 -6.38
C GLN A 330 -19.40 17.36 -6.27
N ALA A 331 -18.75 17.87 -5.24
CA ALA A 331 -18.51 19.30 -5.06
C ALA A 331 -17.63 19.93 -6.17
N LEU A 332 -16.80 19.15 -6.86
CA LEU A 332 -15.99 19.63 -7.97
C LEU A 332 -16.83 19.96 -9.23
N ILE A 333 -17.98 19.33 -9.37
CA ILE A 333 -18.83 19.43 -10.58
C ILE A 333 -20.13 20.20 -10.35
N SER A 334 -20.39 20.60 -9.10
CA SER A 334 -21.49 21.49 -8.73
C SER A 334 -21.11 22.94 -8.98
#